data_1a492929161773663e21189c192df69d
#
_entry.id   1a492929161773663e21189c192df69d
#
_cell.length_a   1.000
_cell.length_b   1.000
_cell.length_c   1.000
_cell.angle_alpha   90.00
_cell.angle_beta   90.00
_cell.angle_gamma   90.00
#
_symmetry.space_group_name_H-M   'P 1'
#
loop_
_entity.id
_entity.type
_entity.pdbx_description
1 polymer ?
#
loop_
_entity_poly.entity_id
_entity_poly.type
_entity_poly.pdbx_seq_one_letter_code
_entity_poly.pdbx_strand_id
1 'polypeptide(L)'
;MRLLTISVLSYAAFFFAQPINLATADLGRHIVNGELVTHGVKAILSTNYYSFTEPAQPFINHHWASGVVFYLVHDLFGFKGLSVLYILLSLTALLLMVQGSKDRFGQTLPLLAAILVIPLFAYRVEVRPEGFSYVLLALYYYLFVRFRSGNLQVKWLLPMLISAQILWVNLHIFFFFGLAIAACFALDALLNSRAALKHHVMILVSLLAASLLNPHTYKGLLAPLTIFKEYGYMVAENQSVTFMLERFGSPQLVQFEVSAVVALVLIIFMVWKGLWKNLVAEILLVIAFGVLSAIAVRGIPLFAIFLIPLFSALSFHVISKLNFKTKELWN
;
A
#
# COMPACT_ATOMS: atom_id res chain seq x y z
N MET A 1 22.33 8.71 -12.31
CA MET A 1 20.91 8.54 -11.92
C MET A 1 20.24 7.32 -12.56
N ARG A 2 20.21 7.18 -13.90
CA ARG A 2 19.55 6.02 -14.56
C ARG A 2 20.09 4.67 -14.06
N LEU A 3 21.42 4.54 -13.93
CA LEU A 3 22.04 3.30 -13.45
C LEU A 3 21.59 2.96 -12.02
N LEU A 4 21.58 3.92 -11.09
CA LEU A 4 21.10 3.70 -9.73
C LEU A 4 19.63 3.27 -9.70
N THR A 5 18.77 3.90 -10.51
CA THR A 5 17.37 3.50 -10.62
C THR A 5 17.23 2.05 -11.10
N ILE A 6 17.96 1.69 -12.17
CA ILE A 6 17.95 0.31 -12.71
C ILE A 6 18.45 -0.67 -11.63
N SER A 7 19.55 -0.35 -10.94
CA SER A 7 20.10 -1.22 -9.88
C SER A 7 19.08 -1.43 -8.74
N VAL A 8 18.40 -0.37 -8.29
CA VAL A 8 17.37 -0.46 -7.24
C VAL A 8 16.19 -1.31 -7.71
N LEU A 9 15.73 -1.13 -8.95
CA LEU A 9 14.64 -1.92 -9.51
C LEU A 9 15.04 -3.39 -9.70
N SER A 10 16.26 -3.67 -10.15
CA SER A 10 16.77 -5.03 -10.26
C SER A 10 16.89 -5.71 -8.92
N TYR A 11 17.36 -4.99 -7.90
CA TYR A 11 17.41 -5.45 -6.52
C TYR A 11 16.01 -5.78 -5.98
N ALA A 12 15.04 -4.90 -6.19
CA ALA A 12 13.66 -5.15 -5.82
C ALA A 12 13.07 -6.36 -6.56
N ALA A 13 13.28 -6.43 -7.89
CA ALA A 13 12.81 -7.56 -8.69
C ALA A 13 13.36 -8.90 -8.19
N PHE A 14 14.62 -8.95 -7.74
CA PHE A 14 15.21 -10.15 -7.14
C PHE A 14 14.46 -10.61 -5.90
N PHE A 15 14.04 -9.69 -5.01
CA PHE A 15 13.26 -10.03 -3.81
C PHE A 15 11.86 -10.53 -4.15
N PHE A 16 11.22 -9.95 -5.17
CA PHE A 16 9.85 -10.32 -5.56
C PHE A 16 9.78 -11.52 -6.51
N ALA A 17 10.91 -11.94 -7.12
CA ALA A 17 10.97 -13.09 -8.02
C ALA A 17 11.03 -14.41 -7.25
N GLN A 18 9.97 -14.71 -6.50
CA GLN A 18 9.86 -15.95 -5.73
C GLN A 18 8.98 -16.98 -6.45
N PRO A 19 9.27 -18.28 -6.30
CA PRO A 19 8.40 -19.34 -6.80
C PRO A 19 7.01 -19.24 -6.19
N ILE A 20 5.96 -19.48 -7.01
CA ILE A 20 4.59 -19.54 -6.50
C ILE A 20 4.43 -20.78 -5.65
N ASN A 21 3.98 -20.60 -4.40
CA ASN A 21 3.61 -21.66 -3.50
C ASN A 21 2.08 -21.68 -3.33
N LEU A 22 1.43 -22.67 -3.95
CA LEU A 22 -0.03 -22.80 -3.89
C LEU A 22 -0.54 -23.27 -2.52
N ALA A 23 0.33 -23.86 -1.70
CA ALA A 23 -0.07 -24.35 -0.37
C ALA A 23 -0.26 -23.22 0.65
N THR A 24 0.43 -22.09 0.49
CA THR A 24 0.38 -20.96 1.44
C THR A 24 -0.43 -19.77 0.96
N ALA A 25 -0.75 -19.70 -0.34
CA ALA A 25 -1.51 -18.60 -0.93
C ALA A 25 -2.89 -19.07 -1.41
N ASP A 26 -3.89 -18.23 -1.22
CA ASP A 26 -5.25 -18.47 -1.74
C ASP A 26 -5.34 -18.32 -3.27
N LEU A 27 -4.21 -18.37 -3.98
CA LEU A 27 -4.11 -18.04 -5.39
C LEU A 27 -5.02 -18.91 -6.27
N GLY A 28 -5.05 -20.24 -6.01
CA GLY A 28 -5.93 -21.15 -6.73
C GLY A 28 -7.41 -20.76 -6.63
N ARG A 29 -7.85 -20.39 -5.42
CA ARG A 29 -9.20 -19.89 -5.19
C ARG A 29 -9.47 -18.59 -5.93
N HIS A 30 -8.50 -17.67 -5.97
CA HIS A 30 -8.66 -16.41 -6.71
C HIS A 30 -8.77 -16.65 -8.23
N ILE A 31 -7.97 -17.55 -8.79
CA ILE A 31 -8.03 -17.90 -10.22
C ILE A 31 -9.42 -18.49 -10.56
N VAL A 32 -9.88 -19.48 -9.78
CA VAL A 32 -11.19 -20.12 -10.00
C VAL A 32 -12.33 -19.13 -9.79
N ASN A 33 -12.24 -18.23 -8.80
CA ASN A 33 -13.23 -17.15 -8.63
C ASN A 33 -13.31 -16.26 -9.87
N GLY A 34 -12.17 -15.91 -10.46
CA GLY A 34 -12.10 -15.10 -11.68
C GLY A 34 -12.71 -15.82 -12.88
N GLU A 35 -12.43 -17.10 -13.04
CA GLU A 35 -13.03 -17.95 -14.07
C GLU A 35 -14.55 -17.98 -13.93
N LEU A 36 -15.07 -18.28 -12.74
CA LEU A 36 -16.50 -18.32 -12.48
C LEU A 36 -17.19 -16.97 -12.75
N VAL A 37 -16.57 -15.87 -12.35
CA VAL A 37 -17.10 -14.50 -12.65
C VAL A 37 -17.14 -14.24 -14.14
N THR A 38 -16.10 -14.59 -14.89
CA THR A 38 -16.04 -14.39 -16.36
C THR A 38 -17.06 -15.24 -17.10
N HIS A 39 -17.40 -16.42 -16.56
CA HIS A 39 -18.47 -17.27 -17.08
C HIS A 39 -19.88 -16.93 -16.56
N GLY A 40 -20.01 -15.79 -15.85
CA GLY A 40 -21.32 -15.25 -15.42
C GLY A 40 -21.91 -15.90 -14.17
N VAL A 41 -21.15 -16.67 -13.40
CA VAL A 41 -21.60 -17.29 -12.14
C VAL A 41 -21.65 -16.24 -11.03
N LYS A 42 -22.80 -15.55 -10.90
CA LYS A 42 -22.98 -14.46 -9.91
C LYS A 42 -22.95 -14.93 -8.45
N ALA A 43 -23.29 -16.18 -8.18
CA ALA A 43 -23.29 -16.75 -6.82
C ALA A 43 -21.95 -16.58 -6.11
N ILE A 44 -20.82 -16.66 -6.84
CA ILE A 44 -19.47 -16.51 -6.29
C ILE A 44 -19.21 -15.13 -5.63
N LEU A 45 -20.03 -14.14 -5.93
CA LEU A 45 -19.90 -12.79 -5.35
C LEU A 45 -20.46 -12.71 -3.94
N SER A 46 -21.53 -13.46 -3.63
CA SER A 46 -22.37 -13.24 -2.44
C SER A 46 -22.65 -14.47 -1.60
N THR A 47 -22.23 -15.68 -2.03
CA THR A 47 -22.47 -16.92 -1.28
C THR A 47 -21.14 -17.55 -0.85
N ASN A 48 -21.20 -18.36 0.21
CA ASN A 48 -20.07 -19.18 0.66
C ASN A 48 -19.88 -20.39 -0.28
N TYR A 49 -19.50 -20.10 -1.53
CA TYR A 49 -19.56 -20.98 -2.67
C TYR A 49 -18.79 -22.31 -2.49
N TYR A 50 -17.71 -22.29 -1.73
CA TYR A 50 -16.85 -23.47 -1.54
C TYR A 50 -17.18 -24.28 -0.28
N SER A 51 -18.09 -23.80 0.56
CA SER A 51 -18.49 -24.51 1.77
C SER A 51 -19.72 -25.38 1.48
N PHE A 52 -19.59 -26.67 1.66
CA PHE A 52 -20.71 -27.59 1.61
C PHE A 52 -21.38 -27.75 2.99
N THR A 53 -20.73 -27.40 4.08
CA THR A 53 -21.28 -27.42 5.44
C THR A 53 -22.12 -26.19 5.76
N GLU A 54 -21.72 -25.01 5.26
CA GLU A 54 -22.33 -23.72 5.53
C GLU A 54 -22.55 -22.90 4.23
N PRO A 55 -23.27 -23.48 3.23
CA PRO A 55 -23.44 -22.82 1.93
C PRO A 55 -24.34 -21.59 2.00
N ALA A 56 -25.22 -21.49 3.01
CA ALA A 56 -26.14 -20.38 3.18
C ALA A 56 -25.51 -19.18 3.93
N GLN A 57 -24.30 -19.32 4.50
CA GLN A 57 -23.64 -18.23 5.20
C GLN A 57 -23.35 -17.06 4.26
N PRO A 58 -23.77 -15.83 4.62
CA PRO A 58 -23.49 -14.65 3.79
C PRO A 58 -22.00 -14.47 3.57
N PHE A 59 -21.62 -14.17 2.34
CA PHE A 59 -20.24 -13.92 1.95
C PHE A 59 -20.15 -12.67 1.08
N ILE A 60 -19.10 -11.89 1.27
CA ILE A 60 -18.78 -10.72 0.44
C ILE A 60 -17.44 -10.96 -0.25
N ASN A 61 -17.48 -11.23 -1.55
CA ASN A 61 -16.26 -11.39 -2.34
C ASN A 61 -15.69 -10.01 -2.72
N HIS A 62 -14.94 -9.40 -1.82
CA HIS A 62 -14.32 -8.08 -2.00
C HIS A 62 -13.02 -8.10 -2.82
N HIS A 63 -12.64 -9.24 -3.39
CA HIS A 63 -11.49 -9.36 -4.32
C HIS A 63 -11.89 -9.96 -5.68
N TRP A 64 -13.14 -9.89 -6.04
CA TRP A 64 -13.65 -10.54 -7.24
C TRP A 64 -12.91 -10.06 -8.51
N ALA A 65 -12.63 -8.76 -8.62
CA ALA A 65 -11.94 -8.20 -9.80
C ALA A 65 -10.46 -8.61 -9.84
N SER A 66 -9.78 -8.76 -8.68
CA SER A 66 -8.43 -9.35 -8.65
C SER A 66 -8.44 -10.80 -9.15
N GLY A 67 -9.47 -11.57 -8.77
CA GLY A 67 -9.66 -12.93 -9.28
C GLY A 67 -9.75 -12.94 -10.81
N VAL A 68 -10.56 -12.05 -11.39
CA VAL A 68 -10.68 -11.92 -12.86
C VAL A 68 -9.32 -11.62 -13.51
N VAL A 69 -8.55 -10.65 -12.96
CA VAL A 69 -7.21 -10.34 -13.49
C VAL A 69 -6.28 -11.56 -13.37
N PHE A 70 -6.30 -12.25 -12.24
CA PHE A 70 -5.46 -13.45 -12.06
C PHE A 70 -5.85 -14.57 -13.00
N TYR A 71 -7.14 -14.82 -13.21
CA TYR A 71 -7.61 -15.79 -14.18
C TYR A 71 -7.12 -15.48 -15.59
N LEU A 72 -7.36 -14.27 -16.07
CA LEU A 72 -6.97 -13.86 -17.43
C LEU A 72 -5.45 -13.94 -17.65
N VAL A 73 -4.65 -13.50 -16.66
CA VAL A 73 -3.19 -13.60 -16.77
C VAL A 73 -2.73 -15.06 -16.70
N HIS A 74 -3.36 -15.89 -15.86
CA HIS A 74 -3.04 -17.31 -15.77
C HIS A 74 -3.41 -18.06 -17.06
N ASP A 75 -4.58 -17.77 -17.62
CA ASP A 75 -5.05 -18.40 -18.87
C ASP A 75 -4.11 -18.12 -20.04
N LEU A 76 -3.61 -16.86 -20.15
CA LEU A 76 -2.73 -16.44 -21.24
C LEU A 76 -1.26 -16.84 -21.02
N PHE A 77 -0.75 -16.78 -19.79
CA PHE A 77 0.69 -16.84 -19.50
C PHE A 77 1.07 -17.82 -18.37
N GLY A 78 0.09 -18.54 -17.82
CA GLY A 78 0.29 -19.47 -16.71
C GLY A 78 0.80 -18.80 -15.43
N PHE A 79 1.35 -19.59 -14.52
CA PHE A 79 1.93 -19.11 -13.26
C PHE A 79 3.12 -18.17 -13.44
N LYS A 80 3.89 -18.32 -14.53
CA LYS A 80 4.98 -17.38 -14.85
C LYS A 80 4.45 -15.96 -15.10
N GLY A 81 3.33 -15.85 -15.82
CA GLY A 81 2.64 -14.58 -16.04
C GLY A 81 2.19 -13.93 -14.73
N LEU A 82 1.67 -14.69 -13.80
CA LEU A 82 1.26 -14.21 -12.48
C LEU A 82 2.47 -13.70 -11.65
N SER A 83 3.60 -14.41 -11.67
CA SER A 83 4.82 -13.95 -11.02
C SER A 83 5.31 -12.63 -11.63
N VAL A 84 5.33 -12.51 -12.95
CA VAL A 84 5.71 -11.26 -13.63
C VAL A 84 4.74 -10.13 -13.29
N LEU A 85 3.43 -10.38 -13.30
CA LEU A 85 2.43 -9.39 -12.87
C LEU A 85 2.73 -8.88 -11.46
N TYR A 86 2.98 -9.76 -10.50
CA TYR A 86 3.23 -9.37 -9.11
C TYR A 86 4.52 -8.56 -8.95
N ILE A 87 5.59 -8.95 -9.66
CA ILE A 87 6.83 -8.17 -9.73
C ILE A 87 6.55 -6.76 -10.28
N LEU A 88 5.82 -6.67 -11.41
CA LEU A 88 5.51 -5.36 -12.02
C LEU A 88 4.66 -4.48 -11.10
N LEU A 89 3.66 -5.03 -10.40
CA LEU A 89 2.87 -4.30 -9.40
C LEU A 89 3.78 -3.76 -8.28
N SER A 90 4.66 -4.59 -7.73
CA SER A 90 5.56 -4.20 -6.64
C SER A 90 6.58 -3.14 -7.08
N LEU A 91 7.17 -3.28 -8.26
CA LEU A 91 8.08 -2.28 -8.84
C LEU A 91 7.36 -0.96 -9.14
N THR A 92 6.12 -1.01 -9.62
CA THR A 92 5.30 0.17 -9.88
C THR A 92 5.01 0.92 -8.58
N ALA A 93 4.63 0.21 -7.51
CA ALA A 93 4.43 0.81 -6.20
C ALA A 93 5.70 1.51 -5.69
N LEU A 94 6.85 0.83 -5.78
CA LEU A 94 8.14 1.39 -5.38
C LEU A 94 8.50 2.65 -6.18
N LEU A 95 8.33 2.61 -7.50
CA LEU A 95 8.58 3.77 -8.38
C LEU A 95 7.69 4.95 -8.04
N LEU A 96 6.40 4.74 -7.80
CA LEU A 96 5.46 5.80 -7.43
C LEU A 96 5.85 6.46 -6.10
N MET A 97 6.29 5.68 -5.10
CA MET A 97 6.78 6.22 -3.81
C MET A 97 8.06 7.04 -3.98
N VAL A 98 9.01 6.55 -4.78
CA VAL A 98 10.25 7.28 -5.12
C VAL A 98 9.92 8.58 -5.87
N GLN A 99 9.03 8.53 -6.86
CA GLN A 99 8.63 9.72 -7.63
C GLN A 99 7.84 10.73 -6.78
N GLY A 100 6.98 10.27 -5.88
CA GLY A 100 6.28 11.14 -4.93
C GLY A 100 7.23 11.88 -3.98
N SER A 101 8.37 11.27 -3.63
CA SER A 101 9.37 11.87 -2.76
C SER A 101 10.39 12.74 -3.50
N LYS A 102 10.57 12.53 -4.81
CA LYS A 102 11.61 13.14 -5.64
C LYS A 102 11.54 14.66 -5.68
N ASP A 103 10.35 15.22 -5.88
CA ASP A 103 10.18 16.68 -6.07
C ASP A 103 10.64 17.49 -4.84
N ARG A 104 10.67 16.86 -3.66
CA ARG A 104 11.06 17.51 -2.40
C ARG A 104 12.49 17.19 -1.98
N PHE A 105 12.98 15.99 -2.25
CA PHE A 105 14.23 15.48 -1.67
C PHE A 105 15.27 15.10 -2.73
N GLY A 106 15.01 15.40 -4.02
CA GLY A 106 15.81 14.92 -5.14
C GLY A 106 15.61 13.42 -5.37
N GLN A 107 16.18 12.87 -6.43
CA GLN A 107 15.97 11.47 -6.82
C GLN A 107 16.85 10.48 -6.04
N THR A 108 18.04 10.90 -5.65
CA THR A 108 19.03 10.02 -4.99
C THR A 108 18.54 9.52 -3.63
N LEU A 109 18.03 10.40 -2.78
CA LEU A 109 17.67 10.04 -1.41
C LEU A 109 16.50 9.05 -1.34
N PRO A 110 15.39 9.21 -2.10
CA PRO A 110 14.35 8.20 -2.14
C PRO A 110 14.81 6.84 -2.69
N LEU A 111 15.75 6.82 -3.64
CA LEU A 111 16.33 5.56 -4.13
C LEU A 111 17.19 4.86 -3.07
N LEU A 112 18.01 5.62 -2.33
CA LEU A 112 18.78 5.07 -1.21
C LEU A 112 17.87 4.57 -0.08
N ALA A 113 16.84 5.33 0.26
CA ALA A 113 15.82 4.89 1.23
C ALA A 113 15.11 3.62 0.75
N ALA A 114 14.81 3.52 -0.55
CA ALA A 114 14.20 2.33 -1.13
C ALA A 114 15.06 1.07 -0.95
N ILE A 115 16.39 1.15 -1.14
CA ILE A 115 17.31 0.02 -0.92
C ILE A 115 17.14 -0.55 0.50
N LEU A 116 17.02 0.33 1.49
CA LEU A 116 16.91 -0.09 2.90
C LEU A 116 15.57 -0.77 3.20
N VAL A 117 14.49 -0.36 2.53
CA VAL A 117 13.13 -0.84 2.83
C VAL A 117 12.68 -2.00 1.94
N ILE A 118 13.34 -2.27 0.80
CA ILE A 118 12.95 -3.36 -0.12
C ILE A 118 12.85 -4.72 0.57
N PRO A 119 13.79 -5.18 1.43
CA PRO A 119 13.64 -6.48 2.09
C PRO A 119 12.41 -6.54 3.00
N LEU A 120 12.07 -5.43 3.64
CA LEU A 120 10.89 -5.31 4.49
C LEU A 120 9.60 -5.21 3.67
N PHE A 121 9.63 -4.48 2.55
CA PHE A 121 8.51 -4.42 1.60
C PHE A 121 8.23 -5.79 1.00
N ALA A 122 9.26 -6.58 0.75
CA ALA A 122 9.17 -7.95 0.26
C ALA A 122 8.89 -8.99 1.38
N TYR A 123 8.43 -8.57 2.56
CA TYR A 123 8.00 -9.50 3.62
C TYR A 123 6.87 -10.44 3.13
N ARG A 124 6.04 -9.97 2.21
CA ARG A 124 4.99 -10.76 1.56
C ARG A 124 5.21 -10.73 0.05
N VAL A 125 5.68 -11.87 -0.47
CA VAL A 125 6.02 -12.05 -1.89
C VAL A 125 5.04 -12.95 -2.65
N GLU A 126 4.07 -13.55 -1.94
CA GLU A 126 3.06 -14.39 -2.59
C GLU A 126 2.16 -13.55 -3.49
N VAL A 127 1.79 -14.12 -4.64
CA VAL A 127 0.82 -13.51 -5.57
C VAL A 127 -0.55 -13.46 -4.91
N ARG A 128 -0.93 -12.27 -4.49
CA ARG A 128 -2.18 -11.99 -3.76
C ARG A 128 -2.79 -10.66 -4.21
N PRO A 129 -4.09 -10.42 -3.93
CA PRO A 129 -4.74 -9.14 -4.22
C PRO A 129 -4.08 -7.91 -3.59
N GLU A 130 -3.30 -8.07 -2.52
CA GLU A 130 -2.52 -7.01 -1.89
C GLU A 130 -1.58 -6.29 -2.86
N GLY A 131 -1.05 -6.96 -3.88
CA GLY A 131 -0.19 -6.34 -4.89
C GLY A 131 -0.83 -5.14 -5.59
N PHE A 132 -2.13 -5.22 -5.89
CA PHE A 132 -2.89 -4.08 -6.42
C PHE A 132 -3.00 -2.94 -5.40
N SER A 133 -3.17 -3.28 -4.13
CA SER A 133 -3.23 -2.29 -3.07
C SER A 133 -1.92 -1.54 -2.87
N TYR A 134 -0.77 -2.18 -3.03
CA TYR A 134 0.52 -1.50 -2.96
C TYR A 134 0.65 -0.42 -4.04
N VAL A 135 0.21 -0.72 -5.27
CA VAL A 135 0.20 0.27 -6.36
C VAL A 135 -0.76 1.42 -6.06
N LEU A 136 -1.98 1.10 -5.64
CA LEU A 136 -3.01 2.12 -5.39
C LEU A 136 -2.67 3.01 -4.19
N LEU A 137 -2.11 2.45 -3.12
CA LEU A 137 -1.55 3.20 -2.00
C LEU A 137 -0.47 4.19 -2.45
N ALA A 138 0.51 3.70 -3.21
CA ALA A 138 1.59 4.53 -3.72
C ALA A 138 1.09 5.58 -4.71
N LEU A 139 0.09 5.25 -5.55
CA LEU A 139 -0.56 6.20 -6.46
C LEU A 139 -1.27 7.32 -5.69
N TYR A 140 -2.04 6.98 -4.64
CA TYR A 140 -2.69 7.98 -3.79
C TYR A 140 -1.66 8.92 -3.18
N TYR A 141 -0.62 8.38 -2.57
CA TYR A 141 0.46 9.18 -2.00
C TYR A 141 1.10 10.10 -3.05
N TYR A 142 1.47 9.56 -4.21
CA TYR A 142 2.05 10.32 -5.32
C TYR A 142 1.13 11.48 -5.77
N LEU A 143 -0.15 11.20 -5.99
CA LEU A 143 -1.13 12.19 -6.44
C LEU A 143 -1.35 13.30 -5.41
N PHE A 144 -1.48 12.95 -4.12
CA PHE A 144 -1.64 13.94 -3.05
C PHE A 144 -0.40 14.81 -2.86
N VAL A 145 0.79 14.24 -2.94
CA VAL A 145 2.04 15.02 -2.87
C VAL A 145 2.14 16.00 -4.03
N ARG A 146 1.80 15.58 -5.25
CA ARG A 146 1.76 16.44 -6.43
C ARG A 146 0.73 17.57 -6.30
N PHE A 147 -0.42 17.27 -5.71
CA PHE A 147 -1.45 18.27 -5.40
C PHE A 147 -0.97 19.26 -4.34
N ARG A 148 -0.41 18.78 -3.24
CA ARG A 148 0.16 19.61 -2.16
C ARG A 148 1.27 20.53 -2.67
N SER A 149 2.10 20.08 -3.61
CA SER A 149 3.17 20.87 -4.24
C SER A 149 2.70 21.82 -5.33
N GLY A 150 1.39 21.89 -5.64
CA GLY A 150 0.85 22.71 -6.71
C GLY A 150 1.09 22.18 -8.14
N ASN A 151 1.74 21.01 -8.27
CA ASN A 151 2.06 20.38 -9.55
C ASN A 151 0.88 19.60 -10.18
N LEU A 152 -0.25 19.50 -9.47
CA LEU A 152 -1.48 18.86 -9.94
C LEU A 152 -2.69 19.66 -9.47
N GLN A 153 -3.58 19.99 -10.41
CA GLN A 153 -4.82 20.72 -10.11
C GLN A 153 -5.92 19.74 -9.65
N VAL A 154 -6.82 20.20 -8.77
CA VAL A 154 -7.92 19.39 -8.24
C VAL A 154 -8.84 18.82 -9.33
N LYS A 155 -9.02 19.53 -10.45
CA LYS A 155 -9.83 19.08 -11.59
C LYS A 155 -9.31 17.79 -12.25
N TRP A 156 -8.01 17.51 -12.12
CA TRP A 156 -7.38 16.26 -12.57
C TRP A 156 -7.24 15.25 -11.45
N LEU A 157 -6.89 15.72 -10.25
CA LEU A 157 -6.73 14.88 -9.08
C LEU A 157 -8.01 14.10 -8.75
N LEU A 158 -9.16 14.81 -8.71
CA LEU A 158 -10.41 14.22 -8.25
C LEU A 158 -10.87 13.04 -9.13
N PRO A 159 -10.97 13.16 -10.48
CA PRO A 159 -11.37 12.03 -11.30
C PRO A 159 -10.36 10.87 -11.25
N MET A 160 -9.05 11.13 -11.14
CA MET A 160 -8.04 10.09 -10.99
C MET A 160 -8.24 9.30 -9.69
N LEU A 161 -8.47 9.99 -8.57
CA LEU A 161 -8.71 9.34 -7.28
C LEU A 161 -10.05 8.58 -7.26
N ILE A 162 -11.13 9.14 -7.83
CA ILE A 162 -12.43 8.46 -7.95
C ILE A 162 -12.28 7.17 -8.75
N SER A 163 -11.65 7.22 -9.92
CA SER A 163 -11.41 6.02 -10.75
C SER A 163 -10.57 4.98 -10.01
N ALA A 164 -9.50 5.41 -9.34
CA ALA A 164 -8.66 4.53 -8.54
C ALA A 164 -9.44 3.90 -7.37
N GLN A 165 -10.35 4.65 -6.71
CA GLN A 165 -11.17 4.14 -5.61
C GLN A 165 -12.18 3.10 -6.09
N ILE A 166 -12.85 3.34 -7.22
CA ILE A 166 -13.78 2.37 -7.83
C ILE A 166 -13.05 1.08 -8.19
N LEU A 167 -11.86 1.18 -8.77
CA LEU A 167 -11.03 0.01 -9.03
C LEU A 167 -10.66 -0.70 -7.72
N TRP A 168 -10.20 0.03 -6.72
CA TRP A 168 -9.68 -0.54 -5.49
C TRP A 168 -10.73 -1.27 -4.66
N VAL A 169 -11.93 -0.71 -4.51
CA VAL A 169 -13.03 -1.34 -3.75
C VAL A 169 -13.45 -2.69 -4.34
N ASN A 170 -13.20 -2.92 -5.63
CA ASN A 170 -13.49 -4.16 -6.33
C ASN A 170 -12.29 -5.11 -6.42
N LEU A 171 -11.06 -4.58 -6.29
CA LEU A 171 -9.83 -5.37 -6.35
C LEU A 171 -9.43 -5.95 -4.98
N HIS A 172 -9.55 -5.17 -3.90
CA HIS A 172 -9.08 -5.62 -2.59
C HIS A 172 -9.69 -4.83 -1.44
N ILE A 173 -9.90 -5.51 -0.32
CA ILE A 173 -10.49 -4.92 0.89
C ILE A 173 -9.69 -3.71 1.44
N PHE A 174 -8.40 -3.59 1.12
CA PHE A 174 -7.57 -2.46 1.57
C PHE A 174 -7.94 -1.10 0.97
N PHE A 175 -9.01 -1.01 0.17
CA PHE A 175 -9.49 0.26 -0.39
C PHE A 175 -9.73 1.35 0.67
N PHE A 176 -10.04 0.97 1.91
CA PHE A 176 -10.23 1.91 3.01
C PHE A 176 -8.96 2.66 3.40
N PHE A 177 -7.77 2.14 3.07
CA PHE A 177 -6.52 2.89 3.23
C PHE A 177 -6.43 4.09 2.29
N GLY A 178 -7.12 4.08 1.14
CA GLY A 178 -7.27 5.26 0.29
C GLY A 178 -7.98 6.40 1.02
N LEU A 179 -9.05 6.07 1.77
CA LEU A 179 -9.74 7.03 2.64
C LEU A 179 -8.84 7.51 3.78
N ALA A 180 -8.06 6.61 4.38
CA ALA A 180 -7.12 6.96 5.44
C ALA A 180 -6.02 7.91 4.95
N ILE A 181 -5.43 7.66 3.77
CA ILE A 181 -4.46 8.56 3.15
C ILE A 181 -5.08 9.93 2.90
N ALA A 182 -6.28 9.97 2.31
CA ALA A 182 -6.98 11.23 2.05
C ALA A 182 -7.27 12.00 3.36
N ALA A 183 -7.60 11.31 4.44
CA ALA A 183 -7.80 11.91 5.77
C ALA A 183 -6.48 12.46 6.35
N CYS A 184 -5.36 11.75 6.22
CA CYS A 184 -4.05 12.25 6.66
C CYS A 184 -3.64 13.52 5.91
N PHE A 185 -3.88 13.60 4.59
CA PHE A 185 -3.62 14.82 3.81
C PHE A 185 -4.64 15.93 4.12
N ALA A 186 -5.88 15.61 4.50
CA ALA A 186 -6.83 16.61 4.99
C ALA A 186 -6.40 17.21 6.33
N LEU A 187 -5.86 16.40 7.24
CA LEU A 187 -5.27 16.87 8.50
C LEU A 187 -4.01 17.72 8.26
N ASP A 188 -3.15 17.33 7.32
CA ASP A 188 -2.03 18.16 6.89
C ASP A 188 -2.50 19.52 6.37
N ALA A 189 -3.52 19.55 5.52
CA ALA A 189 -4.11 20.78 5.00
C ALA A 189 -4.77 21.63 6.11
N LEU A 190 -5.43 21.02 7.08
CA LEU A 190 -6.02 21.73 8.23
C LEU A 190 -4.97 22.49 9.03
N LEU A 191 -3.79 21.91 9.21
CA LEU A 191 -2.70 22.50 9.99
C LEU A 191 -1.86 23.50 9.20
N ASN A 192 -1.68 23.27 7.90
CA ASN A 192 -0.72 24.03 7.09
C ASN A 192 -1.34 24.90 6.01
N SER A 193 -2.57 24.63 5.54
CA SER A 193 -3.21 25.38 4.44
C SER A 193 -4.73 25.23 4.47
N ARG A 194 -5.39 25.96 5.37
CA ARG A 194 -6.85 25.92 5.53
C ARG A 194 -7.62 26.19 4.22
N ALA A 195 -7.05 26.97 3.30
CA ALA A 195 -7.64 27.21 1.99
C ALA A 195 -7.77 25.93 1.13
N ALA A 196 -6.84 24.98 1.31
CA ALA A 196 -6.86 23.70 0.62
C ALA A 196 -7.82 22.69 1.26
N LEU A 197 -8.21 22.89 2.51
CA LEU A 197 -9.05 21.93 3.28
C LEU A 197 -10.37 21.60 2.58
N LYS A 198 -11.03 22.59 1.98
CA LYS A 198 -12.29 22.38 1.24
C LYS A 198 -12.16 21.35 0.13
N HIS A 199 -11.02 21.33 -0.58
CA HIS A 199 -10.77 20.37 -1.64
C HIS A 199 -10.55 18.96 -1.07
N HIS A 200 -9.84 18.82 0.06
CA HIS A 200 -9.63 17.54 0.72
C HIS A 200 -10.93 16.95 1.28
N VAL A 201 -11.81 17.78 1.86
CA VAL A 201 -13.15 17.36 2.30
C VAL A 201 -13.98 16.89 1.10
N MET A 202 -14.00 17.65 0.01
CA MET A 202 -14.67 17.25 -1.23
C MET A 202 -14.14 15.91 -1.75
N ILE A 203 -12.81 15.71 -1.77
CA ILE A 203 -12.19 14.45 -2.17
C ILE A 203 -12.66 13.31 -1.26
N LEU A 204 -12.59 13.46 0.06
CA LEU A 204 -13.02 12.43 1.02
C LEU A 204 -14.48 12.01 0.79
N VAL A 205 -15.39 12.96 0.65
CA VAL A 205 -16.81 12.68 0.38
C VAL A 205 -16.98 11.94 -0.96
N SER A 206 -16.25 12.37 -2.00
CA SER A 206 -16.29 11.71 -3.31
C SER A 206 -15.74 10.30 -3.28
N LEU A 207 -14.68 10.03 -2.51
CA LEU A 207 -14.11 8.70 -2.35
C LEU A 207 -15.03 7.77 -1.56
N LEU A 208 -15.71 8.27 -0.53
CA LEU A 208 -16.75 7.51 0.19
C LEU A 208 -17.89 7.13 -0.76
N ALA A 209 -18.37 8.07 -1.57
CA ALA A 209 -19.40 7.80 -2.57
C ALA A 209 -18.91 6.78 -3.63
N ALA A 210 -17.69 6.94 -4.14
CA ALA A 210 -17.07 6.01 -5.07
C ALA A 210 -16.93 4.59 -4.50
N SER A 211 -16.71 4.46 -3.20
CA SER A 211 -16.60 3.16 -2.52
C SER A 211 -17.92 2.39 -2.46
N LEU A 212 -19.06 3.03 -2.75
CA LEU A 212 -20.36 2.36 -2.90
C LEU A 212 -20.51 1.64 -4.25
N LEU A 213 -19.63 1.93 -5.23
CA LEU A 213 -19.66 1.32 -6.55
C LEU A 213 -18.96 -0.05 -6.55
N ASN A 214 -19.54 -0.97 -5.78
CA ASN A 214 -19.18 -2.38 -5.69
C ASN A 214 -20.45 -3.24 -5.67
N PRO A 215 -20.39 -4.56 -5.95
CA PRO A 215 -21.57 -5.43 -6.03
C PRO A 215 -22.44 -5.47 -4.76
N HIS A 216 -21.86 -5.13 -3.61
CA HIS A 216 -22.54 -5.16 -2.31
C HIS A 216 -22.89 -3.77 -1.76
N THR A 217 -22.61 -2.68 -2.52
CA THR A 217 -22.89 -1.28 -2.16
C THR A 217 -22.37 -0.93 -0.76
N TYR A 218 -23.23 -0.51 0.18
CA TYR A 218 -22.84 -0.12 1.54
C TYR A 218 -22.29 -1.30 2.38
N LYS A 219 -22.73 -2.54 2.13
CA LYS A 219 -22.19 -3.73 2.82
C LYS A 219 -20.73 -3.95 2.43
N GLY A 220 -20.39 -3.76 1.16
CA GLY A 220 -19.01 -3.80 0.68
C GLY A 220 -18.14 -2.68 1.28
N LEU A 221 -18.69 -1.46 1.39
CA LEU A 221 -18.01 -0.33 2.05
C LEU A 221 -17.71 -0.65 3.53
N LEU A 222 -18.63 -1.28 4.26
CA LEU A 222 -18.48 -1.60 5.68
C LEU A 222 -17.73 -2.91 5.95
N ALA A 223 -17.48 -3.74 4.94
CA ALA A 223 -16.80 -5.01 5.08
C ALA A 223 -15.47 -4.95 5.86
N PRO A 224 -14.60 -3.92 5.70
CA PRO A 224 -13.37 -3.81 6.49
C PRO A 224 -13.59 -3.75 8.00
N LEU A 225 -14.74 -3.26 8.47
CA LEU A 225 -15.06 -3.14 9.89
C LEU A 225 -15.59 -4.44 10.51
N THR A 226 -16.05 -5.38 9.69
CA THR A 226 -16.72 -6.61 10.15
C THR A 226 -15.91 -7.86 9.89
N ILE A 227 -15.00 -7.85 8.92
CA ILE A 227 -14.28 -9.03 8.44
C ILE A 227 -13.55 -9.82 9.55
N PHE A 228 -13.08 -9.14 10.60
CA PHE A 228 -12.37 -9.79 11.71
C PHE A 228 -13.30 -10.31 12.82
N LYS A 229 -14.59 -9.96 12.80
CA LYS A 229 -15.52 -10.35 13.88
C LYS A 229 -15.96 -11.82 13.81
N GLU A 230 -15.89 -12.41 12.65
CA GLU A 230 -16.46 -13.74 12.36
C GLU A 230 -15.41 -14.84 12.25
N TYR A 231 -14.12 -14.54 12.42
CA TYR A 231 -13.06 -15.54 12.39
C TYR A 231 -12.93 -16.22 13.76
N GLY A 232 -13.32 -17.48 13.84
CA GLY A 232 -13.15 -18.32 15.04
C GLY A 232 -11.68 -18.63 15.39
N TYR A 233 -10.73 -18.31 14.50
CA TYR A 233 -9.29 -18.48 14.69
C TYR A 233 -8.51 -17.36 13.98
N MET A 234 -7.31 -17.08 14.47
CA MET A 234 -6.46 -16.05 13.88
C MET A 234 -5.41 -16.69 12.97
N VAL A 235 -5.48 -16.38 11.67
CA VAL A 235 -4.47 -16.83 10.69
C VAL A 235 -3.12 -16.19 10.94
N ALA A 236 -2.02 -16.83 10.54
CA ALA A 236 -0.66 -16.38 10.80
C ALA A 236 -0.40 -14.93 10.36
N GLU A 237 -0.95 -14.51 9.23
CA GLU A 237 -0.79 -13.15 8.70
C GLU A 237 -1.48 -12.04 9.51
N ASN A 238 -2.44 -12.40 10.36
CA ASN A 238 -3.12 -11.47 11.27
C ASN A 238 -2.54 -11.49 12.68
N GLN A 239 -1.49 -12.29 12.93
CA GLN A 239 -0.78 -12.34 14.21
C GLN A 239 0.13 -11.11 14.37
N SER A 240 0.39 -10.77 15.65
CA SER A 240 1.32 -9.68 15.98
C SER A 240 2.76 -10.03 15.59
N VAL A 241 3.57 -8.99 15.40
CA VAL A 241 5.01 -9.16 15.15
C VAL A 241 5.66 -9.92 16.30
N THR A 242 5.33 -9.59 17.55
CA THR A 242 5.88 -10.27 18.75
C THR A 242 5.58 -11.76 18.71
N PHE A 243 4.33 -12.14 18.49
CA PHE A 243 3.95 -13.57 18.38
C PHE A 243 4.71 -14.28 17.28
N MET A 244 4.80 -13.65 16.09
CA MET A 244 5.47 -14.25 14.93
C MET A 244 6.99 -14.34 15.15
N LEU A 245 7.59 -13.37 15.83
CA LEU A 245 9.01 -13.37 16.14
C LEU A 245 9.37 -14.47 17.14
N GLU A 246 8.59 -14.64 18.22
CA GLU A 246 8.77 -15.71 19.20
C GLU A 246 8.59 -17.10 18.58
N ARG A 247 7.67 -17.24 17.61
CA ARG A 247 7.31 -18.52 17.01
C ARG A 247 8.25 -18.93 15.87
N PHE A 248 8.69 -17.99 15.03
CA PHE A 248 9.37 -18.29 13.76
C PHE A 248 10.73 -17.60 13.58
N GLY A 249 11.05 -16.56 14.37
CA GLY A 249 12.38 -15.95 14.38
C GLY A 249 12.87 -15.34 13.07
N SER A 250 11.96 -14.77 12.25
CA SER A 250 12.30 -14.24 10.92
C SER A 250 13.16 -12.97 11.00
N PRO A 251 14.25 -12.85 10.20
CA PRO A 251 15.06 -11.62 10.13
C PRO A 251 14.28 -10.37 9.73
N GLN A 252 13.27 -10.52 8.87
CA GLN A 252 12.43 -9.39 8.45
C GLN A 252 11.57 -8.85 9.60
N LEU A 253 11.17 -9.69 10.56
CA LEU A 253 10.45 -9.24 11.76
C LEU A 253 11.35 -8.41 12.66
N VAL A 254 12.61 -8.81 12.85
CA VAL A 254 13.64 -8.02 13.55
C VAL A 254 13.89 -6.71 12.82
N GLN A 255 14.01 -6.76 11.49
CA GLN A 255 14.15 -5.55 10.66
C GLN A 255 12.96 -4.59 10.84
N PHE A 256 11.74 -5.12 10.95
CA PHE A 256 10.56 -4.30 11.23
C PHE A 256 10.68 -3.59 12.59
N GLU A 257 11.00 -4.32 13.66
CA GLU A 257 11.15 -3.73 15.00
C GLU A 257 12.22 -2.62 15.02
N VAL A 258 13.39 -2.90 14.45
CA VAL A 258 14.47 -1.90 14.33
C VAL A 258 13.99 -0.69 13.53
N SER A 259 13.33 -0.91 12.38
CA SER A 259 12.83 0.17 11.54
C SER A 259 11.75 0.99 12.23
N ALA A 260 10.88 0.36 13.02
CA ALA A 260 9.83 1.04 13.79
C ALA A 260 10.43 1.92 14.89
N VAL A 261 11.42 1.41 15.63
CA VAL A 261 12.16 2.20 16.65
C VAL A 261 12.89 3.37 15.99
N VAL A 262 13.62 3.12 14.89
CA VAL A 262 14.30 4.18 14.12
C VAL A 262 13.30 5.23 13.64
N ALA A 263 12.19 4.82 13.05
CA ALA A 263 11.15 5.75 12.59
C ALA A 263 10.60 6.61 13.75
N LEU A 264 10.33 6.01 14.90
CA LEU A 264 9.86 6.73 16.09
C LEU A 264 10.88 7.78 16.57
N VAL A 265 12.16 7.38 16.69
CA VAL A 265 13.24 8.30 17.08
C VAL A 265 13.35 9.46 16.08
N LEU A 266 13.25 9.17 14.78
CA LEU A 266 13.29 10.19 13.73
C LEU A 266 12.08 11.14 13.81
N ILE A 267 10.89 10.63 14.04
CA ILE A 267 9.68 11.45 14.23
C ILE A 267 9.85 12.38 15.43
N ILE A 268 10.30 11.85 16.58
CA ILE A 268 10.56 12.66 17.77
C ILE A 268 11.59 13.75 17.47
N PHE A 269 12.68 13.42 16.78
CA PHE A 269 13.69 14.38 16.35
C PHE A 269 13.11 15.46 15.43
N MET A 270 12.29 15.08 14.44
CA MET A 270 11.64 16.03 13.52
C MET A 270 10.67 16.96 14.27
N VAL A 271 9.92 16.45 15.25
CA VAL A 271 9.03 17.24 16.10
C VAL A 271 9.86 18.24 16.93
N TRP A 272 10.91 17.77 17.57
CA TRP A 272 11.81 18.62 18.38
C TRP A 272 12.45 19.74 17.56
N LYS A 273 12.84 19.47 16.30
CA LYS A 273 13.42 20.46 15.38
C LYS A 273 12.39 21.32 14.66
N GLY A 274 11.10 21.12 14.88
CA GLY A 274 10.02 21.86 14.19
C GLY A 274 9.85 21.50 12.71
N LEU A 275 10.43 20.38 12.24
CA LEU A 275 10.41 19.96 10.84
C LEU A 275 9.11 19.22 10.47
N TRP A 276 8.34 18.79 11.47
CA TRP A 276 7.15 17.96 11.31
C TRP A 276 6.03 18.62 10.51
N LYS A 277 5.92 19.97 10.56
CA LYS A 277 4.82 20.71 9.90
C LYS A 277 4.67 20.38 8.42
N ASN A 278 5.79 20.17 7.73
CA ASN A 278 5.79 19.83 6.31
C ASN A 278 5.66 18.33 6.01
N LEU A 279 5.54 17.49 7.04
CA LEU A 279 5.53 16.02 6.96
C LEU A 279 4.37 15.40 7.73
N VAL A 280 3.33 16.18 8.02
CA VAL A 280 2.20 15.73 8.86
C VAL A 280 1.57 14.46 8.29
N ALA A 281 1.24 14.45 6.99
CA ALA A 281 0.62 13.29 6.36
C ALA A 281 1.55 12.07 6.40
N GLU A 282 2.83 12.24 6.09
CA GLU A 282 3.83 11.16 6.10
C GLU A 282 4.03 10.58 7.50
N ILE A 283 4.13 11.42 8.52
CA ILE A 283 4.27 11.01 9.93
C ILE A 283 3.04 10.22 10.37
N LEU A 284 1.83 10.73 10.09
CA LEU A 284 0.59 10.03 10.44
C LEU A 284 0.49 8.67 9.76
N LEU A 285 0.87 8.57 8.48
CA LEU A 285 0.84 7.31 7.74
C LEU A 285 1.87 6.31 8.27
N VAL A 286 3.10 6.76 8.58
CA VAL A 286 4.12 5.89 9.19
C VAL A 286 3.66 5.38 10.56
N ILE A 287 3.06 6.22 11.39
CA ILE A 287 2.52 5.80 12.69
C ILE A 287 1.37 4.81 12.51
N ALA A 288 0.39 5.13 11.66
CA ALA A 288 -0.79 4.30 11.44
C ALA A 288 -0.40 2.91 10.90
N PHE A 289 0.44 2.86 9.86
CA PHE A 289 0.88 1.59 9.30
C PHE A 289 1.90 0.85 10.19
N GLY A 290 2.69 1.57 10.99
CA GLY A 290 3.56 0.96 11.99
C GLY A 290 2.76 0.24 13.08
N VAL A 291 1.73 0.89 13.63
CA VAL A 291 0.82 0.28 14.60
C VAL A 291 0.07 -0.90 13.99
N LEU A 292 -0.49 -0.74 12.78
CA LEU A 292 -1.15 -1.83 12.09
C LEU A 292 -0.22 -3.03 11.90
N SER A 293 1.04 -2.80 11.52
CA SER A 293 2.03 -3.85 11.30
C SER A 293 2.42 -4.57 12.59
N ALA A 294 2.53 -3.84 13.70
CA ALA A 294 2.80 -4.43 15.01
C ALA A 294 1.67 -5.38 15.47
N ILE A 295 0.43 -5.02 15.16
CA ILE A 295 -0.77 -5.82 15.49
C ILE A 295 -0.95 -6.98 14.51
N ALA A 296 -0.66 -6.78 13.22
CA ALA A 296 -0.84 -7.77 12.16
C ALA A 296 0.30 -7.69 11.15
N VAL A 297 1.12 -8.75 11.06
CA VAL A 297 2.33 -8.76 10.21
C VAL A 297 2.06 -8.49 8.73
N ARG A 298 0.83 -8.71 8.26
CA ARG A 298 0.42 -8.35 6.90
C ARG A 298 0.51 -6.86 6.59
N GLY A 299 0.59 -6.01 7.61
CA GLY A 299 0.79 -4.55 7.48
C GLY A 299 2.23 -4.16 7.15
N ILE A 300 3.21 -5.02 7.39
CA ILE A 300 4.64 -4.71 7.25
C ILE A 300 5.02 -4.09 5.89
N PRO A 301 4.55 -4.62 4.74
CA PRO A 301 4.83 -3.99 3.45
C PRO A 301 4.29 -2.57 3.32
N LEU A 302 3.13 -2.28 3.95
CA LEU A 302 2.51 -0.96 3.93
C LEU A 302 3.35 0.05 4.74
N PHE A 303 3.82 -0.35 5.92
CA PHE A 303 4.74 0.45 6.72
C PHE A 303 6.04 0.73 5.95
N ALA A 304 6.62 -0.31 5.34
CA ALA A 304 7.90 -0.24 4.64
C ALA A 304 7.90 0.85 3.56
N ILE A 305 6.89 0.89 2.70
CA ILE A 305 6.86 1.87 1.59
C ILE A 305 6.74 3.32 2.08
N PHE A 306 6.10 3.57 3.23
CA PHE A 306 6.00 4.92 3.82
C PHE A 306 7.26 5.35 4.59
N LEU A 307 8.20 4.45 4.85
CA LEU A 307 9.54 4.83 5.35
C LEU A 307 10.37 5.56 4.28
N ILE A 308 10.09 5.35 2.98
CA ILE A 308 10.82 6.01 1.89
C ILE A 308 10.77 7.55 2.02
N PRO A 309 9.60 8.21 2.06
CA PRO A 309 9.54 9.65 2.24
C PRO A 309 10.09 10.13 3.59
N LEU A 310 9.90 9.37 4.68
CA LEU A 310 10.40 9.73 6.00
C LEU A 310 11.94 9.75 6.05
N PHE A 311 12.59 8.68 5.57
CA PHE A 311 14.06 8.58 5.52
C PHE A 311 14.65 9.61 4.55
N SER A 312 13.98 9.87 3.42
CA SER A 312 14.41 10.89 2.46
C SER A 312 14.40 12.29 3.08
N ALA A 313 13.36 12.61 3.84
CA ALA A 313 13.23 13.91 4.51
C ALA A 313 14.34 14.16 5.54
N LEU A 314 14.65 13.14 6.35
CA LEU A 314 15.74 13.24 7.32
C LEU A 314 17.10 13.41 6.65
N SER A 315 17.40 12.52 5.67
CA SER A 315 18.66 12.57 4.95
C SER A 315 18.87 13.93 4.27
N PHE A 316 17.81 14.46 3.66
CA PHE A 316 17.82 15.81 3.08
C PHE A 316 18.15 16.88 4.11
N HIS A 317 17.51 16.83 5.29
CA HIS A 317 17.76 17.82 6.36
C HIS A 317 19.20 17.75 6.87
N VAL A 318 19.74 16.56 7.10
CA VAL A 318 21.11 16.36 7.58
C VAL A 318 22.11 16.88 6.54
N ILE A 319 21.97 16.51 5.28
CA ILE A 319 22.88 16.90 4.19
C ILE A 319 22.82 18.41 3.97
N SER A 320 21.64 19.03 4.01
CA SER A 320 21.50 20.48 3.85
C SER A 320 22.20 21.27 4.94
N LYS A 321 22.28 20.74 6.18
CA LYS A 321 22.99 21.38 7.29
C LYS A 321 24.52 21.22 7.25
N LEU A 322 25.00 20.13 6.62
CA LEU A 322 26.44 19.87 6.52
C LEU A 322 27.13 20.71 5.45
N ASN A 323 26.44 21.68 4.83
CA ASN A 323 27.00 22.57 3.78
C ASN A 323 27.74 21.83 2.65
N PHE A 324 27.42 20.57 2.40
CA PHE A 324 27.89 19.91 1.18
C PHE A 324 27.38 20.73 -0.03
N LYS A 325 28.26 21.04 -0.97
CA LYS A 325 27.91 21.67 -2.26
C LYS A 325 26.95 20.71 -3.00
N THR A 326 25.67 20.81 -2.65
CA THR A 326 24.64 19.83 -3.03
C THR A 326 24.21 19.94 -4.48
N LYS A 327 24.69 20.93 -5.26
CA LYS A 327 24.31 21.10 -6.67
C LYS A 327 24.67 19.90 -7.58
N GLU A 328 25.70 19.14 -7.26
CA GLU A 328 26.12 17.99 -8.08
C GLU A 328 25.41 16.66 -7.74
N LEU A 329 24.74 16.58 -6.58
CA LEU A 329 24.03 15.37 -6.16
C LEU A 329 22.54 15.34 -6.61
N TRP A 330 22.05 16.45 -7.17
CA TRP A 330 20.62 16.65 -7.45
C TRP A 330 20.23 16.53 -8.92
N ASN A 331 21.22 16.54 -9.83
CA ASN A 331 21.04 16.31 -11.26
C ASN A 331 21.38 14.86 -11.60
#